data_5d13334590031195c3155f3269d06393
#
_entry.id   5d13334590031195c3155f3269d06393
#
_cell.length_a   1.000
_cell.length_b   1.000
_cell.length_c   1.000
_cell.angle_alpha   90.00
_cell.angle_beta   90.00
_cell.angle_gamma   90.00
#
_symmetry.space_group_name_H-M   'P 1'
#
loop_
_entity.id
_entity.type
_entity.pdbx_description
1 polymer ?
#
loop_
_entity_poly.entity_id
_entity_poly.type
_entity_poly.pdbx_seq_one_letter_code
_entity_poly.pdbx_strand_id
1 'polypeptide(L)'
;SSLLEDSFGAAFSGKYKSLFVPNTGTEEERLATLTDAIAEVYASVFGPDPIEYRRERGLLDFSEEMGILIQEVIGTRIGPYFMPSYGGVAFSRNEFRWSPRIRRKDGVIRIVPGLGTRAVDRVGNDYPILASPNRPELQVNTLVNEKIKYSPQYMDLINLENGAIETVNVFETFKKYGEEVPGLERMVSVHKQDHLATPQKILFDPSKSEMVVTFDGLFEKTSFLKQIKALLQVLEENIHTPVDIEFASDGKKLFLLQCRPQSQSLDSERKPIPKNVPRNHKLFSANKYVTTGQIEHIEYIVYVVPEAYTSLDDREAMQQVAKVVGKLNTELPRRKFILMGPGRWGSRGDIKLGVPVQYGDINNSSLLVEVAKEKGDYTPELSFGTHFFQDLVEAEIKYLPLYPDQPDVMFNESLLLDATNHLDNIVDAEDDEIKAKMNEVVKVIRVDEIIDGGSLSVIMDGEVGNALAFLKPPDHWSWRMKKTHEIAAALDPSVYNVNALYIVGSTKDGSAGPASDIDLIVHFKGTEEQKEKLTDWFEKWDKRLTEENKERTGIETDEILDVHFVTDEDIKNNTPWATHITSKYESSRKIPLKQH
;
A
#
# COMPACT_ATOMS: atom_id res chain seq x y z
N SER A 1 19.04 0.32 -10.83
CA SER A 1 18.13 -0.84 -10.83
C SER A 1 18.79 -2.00 -10.11
N SER A 2 18.02 -2.71 -9.35
CA SER A 2 18.47 -3.86 -8.58
C SER A 2 17.55 -5.05 -8.84
N LEU A 3 17.98 -6.25 -8.44
CA LEU A 3 17.10 -7.43 -8.52
C LEU A 3 15.80 -7.26 -7.71
N LEU A 4 15.83 -6.46 -6.63
CA LEU A 4 14.64 -6.16 -5.82
C LEU A 4 13.74 -5.10 -6.47
N GLU A 5 14.30 -4.10 -7.14
CA GLU A 5 13.54 -3.02 -7.76
C GLU A 5 12.85 -3.45 -9.06
N ASP A 6 13.50 -4.32 -9.83
CA ASP A 6 13.03 -4.75 -11.14
C ASP A 6 12.43 -6.17 -11.15
N SER A 7 12.28 -6.82 -10.00
CA SER A 7 11.72 -8.17 -9.93
C SER A 7 10.20 -8.18 -10.01
N PHE A 8 9.64 -9.21 -10.66
CA PHE A 8 8.20 -9.46 -10.70
C PHE A 8 7.64 -9.61 -9.28
N GLY A 9 6.67 -8.77 -8.94
CA GLY A 9 5.92 -8.87 -7.68
C GLY A 9 6.51 -8.10 -6.49
N ALA A 10 7.56 -7.30 -6.67
CA ALA A 10 8.10 -6.44 -5.63
C ALA A 10 7.79 -4.96 -5.94
N ALA A 11 7.00 -4.31 -5.10
CA ALA A 11 6.76 -2.87 -5.15
C ALA A 11 7.92 -2.12 -4.46
N PHE A 12 9.11 -2.16 -5.04
CA PHE A 12 10.32 -1.53 -4.48
C PHE A 12 10.62 -0.17 -5.10
N SER A 13 9.76 0.33 -5.96
CA SER A 13 9.93 1.58 -6.69
C SER A 13 10.18 2.78 -5.76
N GLY A 14 11.15 3.62 -6.11
CA GLY A 14 11.44 4.88 -5.42
C GLY A 14 12.17 4.77 -4.07
N LYS A 15 12.68 3.60 -3.69
CA LYS A 15 13.39 3.41 -2.42
C LYS A 15 14.91 3.63 -2.51
N TYR A 16 15.46 3.54 -3.71
CA TYR A 16 16.85 3.93 -3.98
C TYR A 16 16.91 5.37 -4.48
N LYS A 17 18.05 6.02 -4.26
CA LYS A 17 18.24 7.40 -4.69
C LYS A 17 18.35 7.52 -6.21
N SER A 18 17.64 8.51 -6.77
CA SER A 18 17.85 9.06 -8.10
C SER A 18 18.44 10.46 -7.96
N LEU A 19 19.57 10.70 -8.59
CA LEU A 19 20.29 11.97 -8.49
C LEU A 19 20.38 12.64 -9.85
N PHE A 20 20.07 13.93 -9.90
CA PHE A 20 20.29 14.78 -11.06
C PHE A 20 21.53 15.61 -10.83
N VAL A 21 22.47 15.51 -11.73
CA VAL A 21 23.78 16.15 -11.62
C VAL A 21 23.98 17.08 -12.83
N PRO A 22 24.30 18.36 -12.61
CA PRO A 22 24.60 19.25 -13.72
C PRO A 22 25.93 18.85 -14.38
N ASN A 23 25.95 18.90 -15.70
CA ASN A 23 27.16 18.62 -16.48
C ASN A 23 27.89 19.94 -16.80
N THR A 24 28.33 20.64 -15.76
CA THR A 24 29.00 21.96 -15.84
C THR A 24 30.37 21.92 -15.17
N GLY A 25 31.24 22.88 -15.50
CA GLY A 25 32.62 22.94 -14.96
C GLY A 25 33.65 22.23 -15.81
N THR A 26 34.84 22.05 -15.24
CA THR A 26 35.98 21.32 -15.87
C THR A 26 35.70 19.81 -15.97
N GLU A 27 36.48 19.08 -16.70
CA GLU A 27 36.34 17.62 -16.83
C GLU A 27 36.57 16.93 -15.48
N GLU A 28 37.53 17.42 -14.70
CA GLU A 28 37.84 16.90 -13.36
C GLU A 28 36.70 17.15 -12.39
N GLU A 29 36.08 18.33 -12.40
CA GLU A 29 34.93 18.66 -11.56
C GLU A 29 33.71 17.80 -11.91
N ARG A 30 33.46 17.61 -13.20
CA ARG A 30 32.35 16.75 -13.66
C ARG A 30 32.56 15.28 -13.28
N LEU A 31 33.79 14.78 -13.41
CA LEU A 31 34.15 13.41 -13.01
C LEU A 31 33.99 13.22 -11.50
N ALA A 32 34.49 14.15 -10.69
CA ALA A 32 34.32 14.11 -9.24
C ALA A 32 32.84 14.08 -8.84
N THR A 33 32.04 15.00 -9.37
CA THR A 33 30.60 15.05 -9.09
C THR A 33 29.86 13.77 -9.50
N LEU A 34 30.22 13.18 -10.64
CA LEU A 34 29.63 11.92 -11.11
C LEU A 34 30.02 10.74 -10.19
N THR A 35 31.27 10.66 -9.78
CA THR A 35 31.74 9.58 -8.89
C THR A 35 31.13 9.68 -7.51
N ASP A 36 30.96 10.90 -6.97
CA ASP A 36 30.27 11.13 -5.70
C ASP A 36 28.78 10.72 -5.78
N ALA A 37 28.10 11.07 -6.87
CA ALA A 37 26.72 10.66 -7.12
C ALA A 37 26.57 9.14 -7.22
N ILE A 38 27.50 8.45 -7.90
CA ILE A 38 27.53 6.98 -7.98
C ILE A 38 27.70 6.38 -6.58
N ALA A 39 28.63 6.90 -5.78
CA ALA A 39 28.86 6.44 -4.41
C ALA A 39 27.60 6.64 -3.53
N GLU A 40 26.92 7.77 -3.68
CA GLU A 40 25.68 8.07 -2.94
C GLU A 40 24.52 7.14 -3.32
N VAL A 41 24.39 6.79 -4.61
CA VAL A 41 23.38 5.81 -5.05
C VAL A 41 23.69 4.42 -4.47
N TYR A 42 24.95 3.96 -4.49
CA TYR A 42 25.32 2.71 -3.82
C TYR A 42 25.05 2.75 -2.32
N ALA A 43 25.36 3.85 -1.64
CA ALA A 43 25.11 4.00 -0.21
C ALA A 43 23.60 3.95 0.12
N SER A 44 22.72 4.32 -0.81
CA SER A 44 21.28 4.30 -0.60
C SER A 44 20.71 2.88 -0.39
N VAL A 45 21.43 1.82 -0.79
CA VAL A 45 21.06 0.42 -0.49
C VAL A 45 20.95 0.17 1.02
N PHE A 46 21.74 0.91 1.81
CA PHE A 46 21.77 0.83 3.27
C PHE A 46 20.90 1.90 3.94
N GLY A 47 20.05 2.55 3.18
CA GLY A 47 19.06 3.48 3.71
C GLY A 47 17.99 2.78 4.58
N PRO A 48 17.26 3.54 5.43
CA PRO A 48 16.24 2.96 6.31
C PRO A 48 15.13 2.24 5.55
N ASP A 49 14.60 2.83 4.48
CA ASP A 49 13.49 2.26 3.71
C ASP A 49 13.85 0.94 3.00
N PRO A 50 15.01 0.82 2.31
CA PRO A 50 15.48 -0.46 1.76
C PRO A 50 15.72 -1.54 2.82
N ILE A 51 16.27 -1.18 3.98
CA ILE A 51 16.50 -2.13 5.08
C ILE A 51 15.17 -2.62 5.63
N GLU A 52 14.21 -1.71 5.90
CA GLU A 52 12.90 -2.05 6.40
C GLU A 52 12.16 -2.98 5.44
N TYR A 53 12.15 -2.66 4.15
CA TYR A 53 11.55 -3.49 3.12
C TYR A 53 12.12 -4.92 3.09
N ARG A 54 13.47 -5.04 3.15
CA ARG A 54 14.12 -6.36 3.20
C ARG A 54 13.78 -7.11 4.48
N ARG A 55 13.68 -6.40 5.62
CA ARG A 55 13.28 -6.98 6.90
C ARG A 55 11.88 -7.57 6.84
N GLU A 56 10.90 -6.83 6.31
CA GLU A 56 9.51 -7.26 6.17
C GLU A 56 9.36 -8.51 5.30
N ARG A 57 10.29 -8.71 4.35
CA ARG A 57 10.27 -9.84 3.40
C ARG A 57 11.24 -10.97 3.74
N GLY A 58 11.91 -10.90 4.88
CA GLY A 58 12.89 -11.91 5.27
C GLY A 58 14.15 -11.96 4.39
N LEU A 59 14.50 -10.83 3.75
CA LEU A 59 15.60 -10.70 2.78
C LEU A 59 16.81 -9.93 3.35
N LEU A 60 16.93 -9.81 4.67
CA LEU A 60 18.06 -9.09 5.29
C LEU A 60 19.43 -9.70 4.96
N ASP A 61 19.48 -11.03 4.85
CA ASP A 61 20.70 -11.77 4.50
C ASP A 61 20.92 -11.90 2.98
N PHE A 62 20.01 -11.32 2.18
CA PHE A 62 20.12 -11.35 0.73
C PHE A 62 21.18 -10.35 0.25
N SER A 63 22.14 -10.83 -0.55
CA SER A 63 23.14 -9.96 -1.19
C SER A 63 22.49 -9.18 -2.33
N GLU A 64 22.24 -7.91 -2.11
CA GLU A 64 21.68 -7.01 -3.12
C GLU A 64 22.75 -6.60 -4.13
N GLU A 65 22.53 -6.93 -5.38
CA GLU A 65 23.36 -6.46 -6.49
C GLU A 65 22.66 -5.28 -7.17
N MET A 66 23.32 -4.11 -7.21
CA MET A 66 22.79 -2.89 -7.80
C MET A 66 23.54 -2.50 -9.07
N GLY A 67 22.81 -2.36 -10.18
CA GLY A 67 23.28 -1.69 -11.38
C GLY A 67 22.86 -0.21 -11.37
N ILE A 68 23.76 0.70 -11.74
CA ILE A 68 23.46 2.14 -11.85
C ILE A 68 23.25 2.50 -13.31
N LEU A 69 22.08 3.09 -13.63
CA LEU A 69 21.77 3.67 -14.93
C LEU A 69 22.16 5.16 -14.92
N ILE A 70 23.04 5.56 -15.83
CA ILE A 70 23.42 6.96 -16.03
C ILE A 70 22.83 7.40 -17.36
N GLN A 71 22.00 8.45 -17.34
CA GLN A 71 21.31 8.97 -18.52
C GLN A 71 21.56 10.47 -18.67
N GLU A 72 21.64 10.94 -19.91
CA GLU A 72 21.59 12.37 -20.21
C GLU A 72 20.20 12.92 -19.90
N VAL A 73 20.14 14.03 -19.14
CA VAL A 73 18.86 14.71 -18.87
C VAL A 73 18.37 15.39 -20.14
N ILE A 74 17.18 15.02 -20.56
CA ILE A 74 16.51 15.65 -21.69
C ILE A 74 16.00 17.04 -21.29
N GLY A 75 16.21 18.04 -22.11
CA GLY A 75 15.72 19.38 -21.83
C GLY A 75 16.32 20.47 -22.67
N THR A 76 16.00 21.71 -22.29
CA THR A 76 16.54 22.94 -22.86
C THR A 76 16.92 23.89 -21.73
N ARG A 77 17.85 24.79 -22.01
CA ARG A 77 18.19 25.87 -21.09
C ARG A 77 17.13 26.96 -21.18
N ILE A 78 16.62 27.40 -20.04
CA ILE A 78 15.71 28.52 -19.85
C ILE A 78 16.25 29.45 -18.76
N GLY A 79 16.74 30.61 -19.11
CA GLY A 79 17.47 31.47 -18.18
C GLY A 79 18.61 30.73 -17.46
N PRO A 80 18.64 30.69 -16.11
CA PRO A 80 19.66 29.98 -15.33
C PRO A 80 19.37 28.47 -15.19
N TYR A 81 18.25 28.00 -15.71
CA TYR A 81 17.76 26.64 -15.48
C TYR A 81 17.93 25.73 -16.70
N PHE A 82 17.93 24.42 -16.44
CA PHE A 82 17.82 23.38 -17.45
C PHE A 82 16.69 22.43 -17.11
N MET A 83 15.78 22.19 -18.05
CA MET A 83 14.62 21.34 -17.83
C MET A 83 14.04 20.78 -19.13
N PRO A 84 13.38 19.61 -19.12
CA PRO A 84 12.43 19.23 -20.16
C PRO A 84 11.22 20.17 -20.13
N SER A 85 10.55 20.34 -21.25
CA SER A 85 9.28 21.08 -21.26
C SER A 85 8.27 20.42 -20.33
N TYR A 86 8.19 19.08 -20.39
CA TYR A 86 7.38 18.28 -19.48
C TYR A 86 7.97 16.89 -19.32
N GLY A 87 7.64 16.25 -18.22
CA GLY A 87 7.95 14.86 -17.92
C GLY A 87 6.76 14.17 -17.26
N GLY A 88 6.81 12.85 -17.18
CA GLY A 88 5.74 12.10 -16.55
C GLY A 88 5.89 10.61 -16.62
N VAL A 89 4.88 9.92 -16.11
CA VAL A 89 4.75 8.47 -16.14
C VAL A 89 3.47 8.05 -16.83
N ALA A 90 3.49 6.89 -17.47
CA ALA A 90 2.28 6.32 -18.04
C ALA A 90 2.22 4.82 -17.75
N PHE A 91 1.03 4.36 -17.41
CA PHE A 91 0.75 2.99 -17.02
C PHE A 91 -0.20 2.33 -18.02
N SER A 92 0.07 1.12 -18.44
CA SER A 92 -0.81 0.38 -19.34
C SER A 92 -2.10 -0.10 -18.64
N ARG A 93 -2.09 -0.15 -17.30
CA ARG A 93 -3.28 -0.42 -16.47
C ARG A 93 -3.57 0.80 -15.59
N ASN A 94 -4.84 1.21 -15.59
CA ASN A 94 -5.32 2.35 -14.83
C ASN A 94 -5.98 1.89 -13.52
N GLU A 95 -5.29 2.07 -12.41
CA GLU A 95 -5.84 1.81 -11.07
C GLU A 95 -6.55 3.04 -10.48
N PHE A 96 -6.36 4.24 -11.09
CA PHE A 96 -6.92 5.52 -10.64
C PHE A 96 -8.32 5.80 -11.20
N ARG A 97 -9.05 4.87 -11.67
CA ARG A 97 -10.31 5.01 -12.39
C ARG A 97 -11.27 6.04 -11.78
N TRP A 98 -11.10 7.32 -12.12
CA TRP A 98 -11.92 8.46 -11.65
C TRP A 98 -13.34 8.50 -12.25
N SER A 99 -13.66 7.58 -13.12
CA SER A 99 -14.99 7.43 -13.70
C SER A 99 -15.31 5.95 -13.90
N PRO A 100 -16.55 5.50 -13.66
CA PRO A 100 -17.00 4.13 -13.95
C PRO A 100 -16.86 3.73 -15.42
N ARG A 101 -16.79 4.72 -16.35
CA ARG A 101 -16.62 4.51 -17.78
C ARG A 101 -15.16 4.22 -18.18
N ILE A 102 -14.20 4.45 -17.29
CA ILE A 102 -12.80 4.11 -17.50
C ILE A 102 -12.57 2.67 -17.08
N ARG A 103 -12.04 1.87 -17.97
CA ARG A 103 -11.64 0.48 -17.70
C ARG A 103 -10.18 0.43 -17.31
N ARG A 104 -9.78 -0.59 -16.55
CA ARG A 104 -8.38 -0.81 -16.16
C ARG A 104 -7.42 -0.75 -17.35
N LYS A 105 -7.78 -1.37 -18.47
CA LYS A 105 -7.00 -1.40 -19.72
C LYS A 105 -6.93 -0.08 -20.49
N ASP A 106 -7.65 0.95 -20.05
CA ASP A 106 -7.64 2.24 -20.76
C ASP A 106 -6.38 3.06 -20.47
N GLY A 107 -5.54 2.60 -19.52
CA GLY A 107 -4.29 3.23 -19.16
C GLY A 107 -4.45 4.56 -18.43
N VAL A 108 -3.37 5.06 -17.85
CA VAL A 108 -3.30 6.39 -17.24
C VAL A 108 -1.96 7.05 -17.50
N ILE A 109 -1.99 8.36 -17.68
CA ILE A 109 -0.82 9.24 -17.80
C ILE A 109 -0.86 10.20 -16.63
N ARG A 110 0.29 10.41 -15.98
CA ARG A 110 0.55 11.48 -15.02
C ARG A 110 1.62 12.38 -15.64
N ILE A 111 1.34 13.66 -15.80
CA ILE A 111 2.23 14.59 -16.49
C ILE A 111 2.35 15.90 -15.71
N VAL A 112 3.57 16.43 -15.65
CA VAL A 112 3.91 17.70 -14.99
C VAL A 112 4.88 18.50 -15.87
N PRO A 113 4.99 19.82 -15.68
CA PRO A 113 6.09 20.59 -16.26
C PRO A 113 7.41 20.27 -15.55
N GLY A 114 8.54 20.44 -16.26
CA GLY A 114 9.87 20.21 -15.69
C GLY A 114 10.30 18.74 -15.68
N LEU A 115 11.12 18.35 -14.70
CA LEU A 115 11.85 17.08 -14.66
C LEU A 115 10.99 15.82 -14.55
N GLY A 116 9.72 15.94 -14.27
CA GLY A 116 8.84 14.76 -14.13
C GLY A 116 8.83 14.12 -12.74
N THR A 117 9.72 14.51 -11.85
CA THR A 117 9.82 14.02 -10.45
C THR A 117 8.48 14.10 -9.72
N ARG A 118 7.76 15.22 -9.85
CA ARG A 118 6.45 15.44 -9.22
C ARG A 118 5.29 14.65 -9.87
N ALA A 119 5.55 13.95 -10.96
CA ALA A 119 4.61 12.98 -11.52
C ALA A 119 4.75 11.60 -10.89
N VAL A 120 5.93 11.29 -10.35
CA VAL A 120 6.25 10.03 -9.65
C VAL A 120 5.97 10.18 -8.16
N ASP A 121 6.63 11.15 -7.52
CA ASP A 121 6.54 11.39 -6.09
C ASP A 121 5.50 12.47 -5.79
N ARG A 122 4.61 12.17 -4.88
CA ARG A 122 3.68 13.17 -4.40
C ARG A 122 4.34 14.09 -3.38
N VAL A 123 4.31 15.39 -3.65
CA VAL A 123 4.84 16.41 -2.76
C VAL A 123 3.71 17.34 -2.29
N GLY A 124 3.26 17.13 -1.06
CA GLY A 124 2.26 18.00 -0.44
C GLY A 124 0.90 18.05 -1.16
N ASN A 125 0.43 19.24 -1.44
CA ASN A 125 -0.86 19.52 -2.09
C ASN A 125 -0.72 19.87 -3.58
N ASP A 126 0.38 19.47 -4.23
CA ASP A 126 0.60 19.67 -5.65
C ASP A 126 0.21 18.41 -6.43
N TYR A 127 -0.40 18.58 -7.60
CA TYR A 127 -1.04 17.48 -8.32
C TYR A 127 -0.56 17.42 -9.76
N PRO A 128 -0.19 16.23 -10.28
CA PRO A 128 0.02 16.05 -11.71
C PRO A 128 -1.30 16.14 -12.46
N ILE A 129 -1.23 16.48 -13.73
CA ILE A 129 -2.38 16.34 -14.62
C ILE A 129 -2.52 14.87 -15.02
N LEU A 130 -3.74 14.37 -14.90
CA LEU A 130 -4.09 12.98 -15.25
C LEU A 130 -4.86 12.94 -16.56
N ALA A 131 -4.52 11.97 -17.40
CA ALA A 131 -5.26 11.67 -18.63
C ALA A 131 -5.33 10.16 -18.86
N SER A 132 -6.41 9.67 -19.45
CA SER A 132 -6.47 8.30 -19.95
C SER A 132 -6.22 8.28 -21.45
N PRO A 133 -5.16 7.60 -21.94
CA PRO A 133 -4.82 7.60 -23.37
C PRO A 133 -5.90 6.94 -24.24
N ASN A 134 -6.73 6.05 -23.69
CA ASN A 134 -7.85 5.42 -24.39
C ASN A 134 -9.19 6.13 -24.20
N ARG A 135 -9.30 7.05 -23.23
CA ARG A 135 -10.51 7.80 -22.87
C ARG A 135 -10.20 9.27 -22.58
N PRO A 136 -9.58 10.00 -23.53
CA PRO A 136 -9.14 11.38 -23.30
C PRO A 136 -10.30 12.36 -22.99
N GLU A 137 -11.52 12.00 -23.40
CA GLU A 137 -12.72 12.79 -23.15
C GLU A 137 -13.20 12.74 -21.68
N LEU A 138 -12.71 11.77 -20.89
CA LEU A 138 -13.08 11.61 -19.49
C LEU A 138 -12.01 12.29 -18.62
N GLN A 139 -12.13 13.60 -18.46
CA GLN A 139 -11.22 14.40 -17.60
C GLN A 139 -11.56 14.21 -16.11
N VAL A 140 -10.55 14.33 -15.25
CA VAL A 140 -10.71 14.30 -13.78
C VAL A 140 -11.44 15.55 -13.31
N ASN A 141 -10.94 16.72 -13.75
CA ASN A 141 -11.48 18.03 -13.39
C ASN A 141 -12.20 18.62 -14.61
N THR A 142 -13.47 18.95 -14.47
CA THR A 142 -14.29 19.51 -15.55
C THR A 142 -14.61 20.98 -15.34
N LEU A 143 -14.69 21.41 -14.09
CA LEU A 143 -14.98 22.80 -13.75
C LEU A 143 -13.72 23.67 -13.78
N VAL A 144 -13.85 24.91 -14.21
CA VAL A 144 -12.72 25.88 -14.31
C VAL A 144 -12.01 26.03 -12.96
N ASN A 145 -12.76 26.23 -11.88
CA ASN A 145 -12.21 26.37 -10.55
C ASN A 145 -11.45 25.11 -10.06
N GLU A 146 -11.92 23.92 -10.46
CA GLU A 146 -11.22 22.67 -10.16
C GLU A 146 -9.92 22.57 -10.95
N LYS A 147 -9.96 22.86 -12.26
CA LYS A 147 -8.74 22.88 -13.10
C LYS A 147 -7.68 23.83 -12.56
N ILE A 148 -8.08 25.02 -12.10
CA ILE A 148 -7.15 25.99 -11.47
C ILE A 148 -6.60 25.46 -10.15
N LYS A 149 -7.48 24.97 -9.28
CA LYS A 149 -7.12 24.51 -7.93
C LYS A 149 -6.17 23.31 -7.95
N TYR A 150 -6.39 22.38 -8.88
CA TYR A 150 -5.67 21.11 -8.98
C TYR A 150 -4.66 21.07 -10.14
N SER A 151 -4.28 22.23 -10.68
CA SER A 151 -3.16 22.34 -11.60
C SER A 151 -1.83 22.28 -10.86
N PRO A 152 -0.74 21.78 -11.48
CA PRO A 152 0.60 21.88 -10.93
C PRO A 152 0.97 23.33 -10.62
N GLN A 153 1.32 23.60 -9.36
CA GLN A 153 1.73 24.93 -8.89
C GLN A 153 3.25 25.05 -8.83
N TYR A 154 3.93 23.94 -8.69
CA TYR A 154 5.38 23.86 -8.60
C TYR A 154 5.94 22.89 -9.62
N MET A 155 7.20 23.08 -9.99
CA MET A 155 7.96 22.17 -10.83
C MET A 155 9.41 22.08 -10.33
N ASP A 156 10.04 20.94 -10.57
CA ASP A 156 11.45 20.73 -10.29
C ASP A 156 12.27 20.90 -11.57
N LEU A 157 13.41 21.55 -11.44
CA LEU A 157 14.33 21.85 -12.53
C LEU A 157 15.78 21.89 -12.01
N ILE A 158 16.75 21.83 -12.92
CA ILE A 158 18.16 21.92 -12.57
C ILE A 158 18.59 23.39 -12.66
N ASN A 159 19.05 23.95 -11.56
CA ASN A 159 19.68 25.25 -11.54
C ASN A 159 21.16 25.10 -11.94
N LEU A 160 21.56 25.67 -13.08
CA LEU A 160 22.90 25.55 -13.64
C LEU A 160 23.96 26.40 -12.91
N GLU A 161 23.53 27.36 -12.08
CA GLU A 161 24.44 28.25 -11.34
C GLU A 161 24.92 27.59 -10.03
N ASN A 162 24.01 26.92 -9.31
CA ASN A 162 24.34 26.26 -8.04
C ASN A 162 24.47 24.72 -8.17
N GLY A 163 24.14 24.16 -9.32
CA GLY A 163 24.29 22.76 -9.59
C GLY A 163 23.30 21.84 -8.87
N ALA A 164 22.17 22.35 -8.42
CA ALA A 164 21.18 21.60 -7.64
C ALA A 164 19.81 21.55 -8.31
N ILE A 165 19.00 20.56 -7.92
CA ILE A 165 17.58 20.59 -8.20
C ILE A 165 16.94 21.70 -7.36
N GLU A 166 16.11 22.48 -7.98
CA GLU A 166 15.34 23.55 -7.36
C GLU A 166 13.85 23.39 -7.66
N THR A 167 13.03 23.48 -6.63
CA THR A 167 11.58 23.53 -6.77
C THR A 167 11.15 24.99 -6.91
N VAL A 168 10.53 25.32 -8.04
CA VAL A 168 10.11 26.70 -8.34
C VAL A 168 8.61 26.77 -8.61
N ASN A 169 8.02 27.96 -8.40
CA ASN A 169 6.64 28.20 -8.78
C ASN A 169 6.51 28.26 -10.31
N VAL A 170 5.60 27.45 -10.84
CA VAL A 170 5.40 27.30 -12.30
C VAL A 170 4.98 28.62 -12.95
N PHE A 171 3.99 29.30 -12.34
CA PHE A 171 3.45 30.53 -12.90
C PHE A 171 4.51 31.65 -12.98
N GLU A 172 5.25 31.88 -11.90
CA GLU A 172 6.29 32.90 -11.83
C GLU A 172 7.43 32.61 -12.81
N THR A 173 7.82 31.34 -12.92
CA THR A 173 8.89 30.92 -13.83
C THR A 173 8.46 31.05 -15.30
N PHE A 174 7.25 30.64 -15.64
CA PHE A 174 6.74 30.78 -17.01
C PHE A 174 6.44 32.23 -17.38
N LYS A 175 6.06 33.07 -16.42
CA LYS A 175 5.92 34.50 -16.65
C LYS A 175 7.25 35.16 -16.99
N LYS A 176 8.35 34.70 -16.36
CA LYS A 176 9.69 35.27 -16.55
C LYS A 176 10.43 34.70 -17.75
N TYR A 177 10.34 33.39 -17.97
CA TYR A 177 11.13 32.66 -18.96
C TYR A 177 10.29 31.89 -19.99
N GLY A 178 8.98 32.09 -20.01
CA GLY A 178 8.07 31.27 -20.83
C GLY A 178 8.32 31.35 -22.34
N GLU A 179 8.88 32.45 -22.84
CA GLU A 179 9.26 32.59 -24.24
C GLU A 179 10.37 31.59 -24.64
N GLU A 180 11.20 31.17 -23.69
CA GLU A 180 12.29 30.22 -23.93
C GLU A 180 11.81 28.75 -23.80
N VAL A 181 10.60 28.50 -23.24
CA VAL A 181 10.06 27.15 -23.01
C VAL A 181 9.44 26.60 -24.30
N PRO A 182 10.01 25.54 -24.91
CA PRO A 182 9.47 25.02 -26.16
C PRO A 182 8.08 24.40 -26.00
N GLY A 183 7.10 24.88 -26.73
CA GLY A 183 5.75 24.32 -26.71
C GLY A 183 4.91 24.71 -25.51
N LEU A 184 5.27 25.78 -24.78
CA LEU A 184 4.53 26.25 -23.61
C LEU A 184 3.03 26.46 -23.93
N GLU A 185 2.70 26.96 -25.13
CA GLU A 185 1.32 27.16 -25.57
C GLU A 185 0.45 25.90 -25.63
N ARG A 186 1.08 24.72 -25.56
CA ARG A 186 0.38 23.42 -25.51
C ARG A 186 0.22 22.89 -24.08
N MET A 187 1.03 23.40 -23.16
CA MET A 187 1.07 22.95 -21.77
C MET A 187 0.12 23.75 -20.90
N VAL A 188 -0.13 25.01 -21.26
CA VAL A 188 -0.94 25.93 -20.46
C VAL A 188 -2.24 26.30 -21.15
N SER A 189 -3.25 26.62 -20.33
CA SER A 189 -4.43 27.38 -20.75
C SER A 189 -4.37 28.78 -20.13
N VAL A 190 -4.95 29.76 -20.82
CA VAL A 190 -5.07 31.13 -20.31
C VAL A 190 -6.44 31.31 -19.69
N HIS A 191 -6.47 31.76 -18.46
CA HIS A 191 -7.70 32.10 -17.75
C HIS A 191 -8.27 33.42 -18.26
N LYS A 192 -9.51 33.40 -18.72
CA LYS A 192 -10.24 34.55 -19.24
C LYS A 192 -11.63 34.56 -18.61
N GLN A 193 -11.82 35.47 -17.65
CA GLN A 193 -13.09 35.58 -16.92
C GLN A 193 -13.57 34.22 -16.37
N ASP A 194 -14.53 33.58 -17.02
CA ASP A 194 -15.14 32.34 -16.52
C ASP A 194 -14.72 31.08 -17.29
N HIS A 195 -13.70 31.16 -18.16
CA HIS A 195 -13.26 30.00 -18.94
C HIS A 195 -11.74 29.92 -19.11
N LEU A 196 -11.25 28.71 -19.36
CA LEU A 196 -9.87 28.44 -19.75
C LEU A 196 -9.81 28.25 -21.27
N ALA A 197 -8.88 28.92 -21.91
CA ALA A 197 -8.68 28.84 -23.36
C ALA A 197 -7.25 28.43 -23.70
N THR A 198 -7.07 27.45 -24.58
CA THR A 198 -5.75 27.10 -25.12
C THR A 198 -5.22 28.25 -25.98
N PRO A 199 -4.05 28.83 -25.65
CA PRO A 199 -3.53 29.97 -26.38
C PRO A 199 -3.15 29.61 -27.81
N GLN A 200 -3.21 30.63 -28.69
CA GLN A 200 -2.66 30.55 -30.04
C GLN A 200 -1.22 31.05 -29.99
N LYS A 201 -0.26 30.28 -30.48
CA LYS A 201 1.17 30.56 -30.40
C LYS A 201 1.56 31.98 -30.83
N ILE A 202 0.93 32.50 -31.89
CA ILE A 202 1.25 33.81 -32.47
C ILE A 202 0.78 34.99 -31.60
N LEU A 203 -0.27 34.78 -30.79
CA LEU A 203 -0.90 35.81 -29.94
C LEU A 203 -0.63 35.62 -28.45
N PHE A 204 0.19 34.62 -28.09
CA PHE A 204 0.43 34.27 -26.72
C PHE A 204 1.66 34.97 -26.16
N ASP A 205 1.44 35.80 -25.16
CA ASP A 205 2.49 36.49 -24.39
C ASP A 205 2.47 35.96 -22.94
N PRO A 206 3.43 35.10 -22.57
CA PRO A 206 3.48 34.53 -21.21
C PRO A 206 3.58 35.59 -20.11
N SER A 207 4.25 36.72 -20.39
CA SER A 207 4.49 37.77 -19.39
C SER A 207 3.23 38.50 -18.96
N LYS A 208 2.18 38.49 -19.80
CA LYS A 208 0.90 39.19 -19.57
C LYS A 208 -0.28 38.27 -19.33
N SER A 209 -0.09 36.97 -19.44
CA SER A 209 -1.19 35.98 -19.38
C SER A 209 -1.31 35.37 -17.99
N GLU A 210 -2.54 35.21 -17.50
CA GLU A 210 -2.83 34.36 -16.35
C GLU A 210 -2.89 32.91 -16.82
N MET A 211 -1.82 32.16 -16.55
CA MET A 211 -1.63 30.81 -17.06
C MET A 211 -2.00 29.76 -16.02
N VAL A 212 -2.61 28.68 -16.47
CA VAL A 212 -2.91 27.47 -15.70
C VAL A 212 -2.37 26.28 -16.47
N VAL A 213 -1.59 25.41 -15.84
CA VAL A 213 -1.09 24.19 -16.47
C VAL A 213 -2.23 23.18 -16.60
N THR A 214 -2.60 22.86 -17.83
CA THR A 214 -3.71 21.93 -18.12
C THR A 214 -3.34 20.82 -19.09
N PHE A 215 -2.30 21.02 -19.90
CA PHE A 215 -1.92 20.18 -21.04
C PHE A 215 -3.05 19.98 -22.07
N ASP A 216 -4.15 20.73 -22.01
CA ASP A 216 -5.27 20.60 -22.94
C ASP A 216 -4.79 20.76 -24.39
N GLY A 217 -3.90 21.73 -24.67
CA GLY A 217 -3.32 21.91 -25.99
C GLY A 217 -2.48 20.74 -26.50
N LEU A 218 -1.76 20.06 -25.60
CA LEU A 218 -0.98 18.85 -25.90
C LEU A 218 -1.91 17.67 -26.21
N PHE A 219 -2.94 17.49 -25.43
CA PHE A 219 -3.87 16.35 -25.56
C PHE A 219 -4.78 16.47 -26.78
N GLU A 220 -5.30 17.66 -27.06
CA GLU A 220 -6.31 17.86 -28.09
C GLU A 220 -5.70 18.17 -29.48
N LYS A 221 -4.57 18.91 -29.53
CA LYS A 221 -4.03 19.46 -30.76
C LYS A 221 -2.81 18.71 -31.30
N THR A 222 -2.34 17.66 -30.59
CA THR A 222 -1.18 16.88 -31.01
C THR A 222 -1.47 15.38 -31.08
N SER A 223 -0.49 14.60 -31.55
CA SER A 223 -0.56 13.13 -31.51
C SER A 223 -0.07 12.51 -30.21
N PHE A 224 0.20 13.29 -29.17
CA PHE A 224 0.83 12.81 -27.93
C PHE A 224 0.10 11.61 -27.31
N LEU A 225 -1.21 11.72 -27.06
CA LEU A 225 -1.98 10.60 -26.46
C LEU A 225 -1.98 9.34 -27.34
N LYS A 226 -2.01 9.51 -28.67
CA LYS A 226 -1.92 8.39 -29.61
C LYS A 226 -0.55 7.73 -29.58
N GLN A 227 0.52 8.51 -29.41
CA GLN A 227 1.89 8.01 -29.31
C GLN A 227 2.08 7.24 -28.01
N ILE A 228 1.66 7.79 -26.86
CA ILE A 228 1.74 7.07 -25.56
C ILE A 228 0.93 5.78 -25.60
N LYS A 229 -0.30 5.82 -26.14
CA LYS A 229 -1.12 4.61 -26.31
C LYS A 229 -0.41 3.52 -27.11
N ALA A 230 0.13 3.88 -28.28
CA ALA A 230 0.84 2.93 -29.14
C ALA A 230 2.11 2.40 -28.47
N LEU A 231 2.85 3.26 -27.77
CA LEU A 231 4.05 2.89 -27.01
C LEU A 231 3.73 1.87 -25.92
N LEU A 232 2.74 2.15 -25.07
CA LEU A 232 2.30 1.23 -24.02
C LEU A 232 1.86 -0.12 -24.58
N GLN A 233 1.11 -0.10 -25.70
CA GLN A 233 0.65 -1.33 -26.35
C GLN A 233 1.82 -2.18 -26.87
N VAL A 234 2.75 -1.57 -27.61
CA VAL A 234 3.92 -2.27 -28.17
C VAL A 234 4.79 -2.84 -27.06
N LEU A 235 5.01 -2.09 -25.99
CA LEU A 235 5.83 -2.55 -24.86
C LEU A 235 5.15 -3.71 -24.12
N GLU A 236 3.85 -3.60 -23.83
CA GLU A 236 3.09 -4.68 -23.17
C GLU A 236 3.07 -5.96 -24.01
N GLU A 237 2.88 -5.85 -25.34
CA GLU A 237 2.90 -7.01 -26.25
C GLU A 237 4.27 -7.71 -26.30
N ASN A 238 5.38 -6.96 -26.17
CA ASN A 238 6.73 -7.54 -26.22
C ASN A 238 7.24 -8.04 -24.87
N ILE A 239 6.85 -7.40 -23.77
CA ILE A 239 7.24 -7.78 -22.41
C ILE A 239 6.28 -8.84 -21.85
N HIS A 240 5.09 -9.03 -22.47
CA HIS A 240 4.03 -9.97 -22.08
C HIS A 240 3.45 -9.72 -20.68
N THR A 241 3.57 -8.50 -20.17
CA THR A 241 3.02 -8.06 -18.88
C THR A 241 2.64 -6.59 -18.97
N PRO A 242 1.69 -6.12 -18.13
CA PRO A 242 1.45 -4.69 -18.00
C PRO A 242 2.74 -3.94 -17.70
N VAL A 243 2.86 -2.74 -18.28
CA VAL A 243 4.06 -1.92 -18.17
C VAL A 243 3.76 -0.55 -17.59
N ASP A 244 4.74 0.01 -16.89
CA ASP A 244 4.85 1.43 -16.65
C ASP A 244 6.06 2.00 -17.41
N ILE A 245 5.95 3.26 -17.80
CA ILE A 245 7.00 3.98 -18.50
C ILE A 245 7.22 5.35 -17.89
N GLU A 246 8.47 5.77 -17.89
CA GLU A 246 8.84 7.16 -17.64
C GLU A 246 9.18 7.84 -18.95
N PHE A 247 8.72 9.06 -19.13
CA PHE A 247 8.96 9.83 -20.35
C PHE A 247 9.26 11.29 -20.05
N ALA A 248 9.97 11.93 -20.97
CA ALA A 248 10.17 13.37 -20.99
C ALA A 248 10.07 13.93 -22.42
N SER A 249 9.93 15.24 -22.54
CA SER A 249 9.92 15.93 -23.84
C SER A 249 10.67 17.24 -23.76
N ASP A 250 11.44 17.52 -24.82
CA ASP A 250 12.08 18.82 -25.06
C ASP A 250 11.14 19.84 -25.74
N GLY A 251 9.83 19.53 -25.78
CA GLY A 251 8.80 20.29 -26.48
C GLY A 251 8.70 20.01 -27.98
N LYS A 252 9.61 19.20 -28.53
CA LYS A 252 9.64 18.81 -29.95
C LYS A 252 9.55 17.29 -30.12
N LYS A 253 10.28 16.55 -29.32
CA LYS A 253 10.34 15.08 -29.33
C LYS A 253 9.91 14.52 -28.00
N LEU A 254 9.31 13.34 -28.03
CA LEU A 254 9.02 12.52 -26.87
C LEU A 254 10.13 11.49 -26.71
N PHE A 255 10.66 11.35 -25.50
CA PHE A 255 11.71 10.42 -25.14
C PHE A 255 11.18 9.42 -24.12
N LEU A 256 11.41 8.14 -24.36
CA LEU A 256 11.20 7.08 -23.39
C LEU A 256 12.46 7.01 -22.52
N LEU A 257 12.31 7.19 -21.21
CA LEU A 257 13.42 7.20 -20.27
C LEU A 257 13.59 5.83 -19.61
N GLN A 258 12.49 5.22 -19.19
CA GLN A 258 12.47 3.91 -18.55
C GLN A 258 11.20 3.16 -18.94
N CYS A 259 11.30 1.84 -19.01
CA CYS A 259 10.16 0.93 -19.09
C CYS A 259 10.42 -0.24 -18.15
N ARG A 260 9.43 -0.56 -17.32
CA ARG A 260 9.49 -1.72 -16.43
C ARG A 260 8.12 -2.43 -16.42
N PRO A 261 8.09 -3.71 -16.02
CA PRO A 261 6.83 -4.35 -15.70
C PRO A 261 6.10 -3.53 -14.63
N GLN A 262 4.85 -3.17 -14.91
CA GLN A 262 4.02 -2.52 -13.90
C GLN A 262 3.91 -3.47 -12.72
N SER A 263 4.32 -3.03 -11.53
CA SER A 263 4.21 -3.86 -10.35
C SER A 263 2.74 -4.21 -10.16
N GLN A 264 2.43 -5.46 -10.40
CA GLN A 264 1.20 -6.02 -9.90
C GLN A 264 1.48 -6.19 -8.41
N SER A 265 0.79 -5.45 -7.55
CA SER A 265 0.77 -5.84 -6.15
C SER A 265 0.44 -7.34 -6.14
N LEU A 266 1.15 -8.14 -5.34
CA LEU A 266 0.82 -9.57 -5.13
C LEU A 266 -0.67 -9.75 -4.79
N ASP A 267 -1.30 -8.69 -4.29
CA ASP A 267 -2.74 -8.50 -4.10
C ASP A 267 -3.56 -8.34 -5.39
N SER A 268 -2.94 -8.21 -6.56
CA SER A 268 -3.67 -8.08 -7.84
C SER A 268 -3.99 -9.41 -8.52
N GLU A 269 -3.52 -10.53 -7.97
CA GLU A 269 -4.05 -11.83 -8.37
C GLU A 269 -5.51 -11.89 -7.95
N ARG A 270 -6.36 -12.06 -8.95
CA ARG A 270 -7.80 -12.23 -8.77
C ARG A 270 -8.04 -13.47 -7.92
N LYS A 271 -8.36 -13.28 -6.64
CA LYS A 271 -8.89 -14.37 -5.81
C LYS A 271 -10.40 -14.40 -5.91
N PRO A 272 -10.99 -15.56 -6.16
CA PRO A 272 -12.44 -15.68 -6.18
C PRO A 272 -13.00 -15.38 -4.79
N ILE A 273 -14.10 -14.61 -4.75
CA ILE A 273 -14.81 -14.35 -3.50
C ILE A 273 -15.36 -15.69 -2.95
N PRO A 274 -15.02 -16.07 -1.71
CA PRO A 274 -15.46 -17.34 -1.13
C PRO A 274 -16.98 -17.37 -0.98
N LYS A 275 -17.61 -18.46 -1.47
CA LYS A 275 -19.06 -18.62 -1.44
C LYS A 275 -19.59 -19.13 -0.11
N ASN A 276 -18.78 -19.91 0.62
CA ASN A 276 -19.21 -20.67 1.81
C ASN A 276 -18.81 -19.99 3.14
N VAL A 277 -18.72 -18.65 3.17
CA VAL A 277 -18.49 -17.93 4.42
C VAL A 277 -19.77 -17.91 5.23
N PRO A 278 -19.76 -18.37 6.50
CA PRO A 278 -20.93 -18.29 7.38
C PRO A 278 -21.45 -16.84 7.50
N ARG A 279 -22.76 -16.67 7.60
CA ARG A 279 -23.37 -15.32 7.59
C ARG A 279 -22.91 -14.47 8.78
N ASN A 280 -22.74 -15.08 9.93
CA ASN A 280 -22.22 -14.42 11.15
C ASN A 280 -20.73 -14.04 11.07
N HIS A 281 -19.98 -14.60 10.13
CA HIS A 281 -18.59 -14.21 9.89
C HIS A 281 -18.48 -13.12 8.81
N LYS A 282 -19.53 -12.81 8.06
CA LYS A 282 -19.50 -11.75 7.06
C LYS A 282 -19.69 -10.40 7.76
N LEU A 283 -18.75 -9.48 7.54
CA LEU A 283 -18.85 -8.11 8.05
C LEU A 283 -19.63 -7.23 7.07
N PHE A 284 -19.22 -7.19 5.81
CA PHE A 284 -19.96 -6.49 4.75
C PHE A 284 -19.68 -7.07 3.37
N SER A 285 -20.59 -6.78 2.43
CA SER A 285 -20.35 -6.95 0.99
C SER A 285 -20.55 -5.62 0.27
N ALA A 286 -19.88 -5.42 -0.87
CA ALA A 286 -20.06 -4.25 -1.72
C ALA A 286 -20.14 -4.65 -3.19
N ASN A 287 -20.88 -3.86 -4.00
CA ASN A 287 -21.16 -4.17 -5.41
C ASN A 287 -21.01 -2.97 -6.34
N LYS A 288 -20.48 -1.83 -5.86
CA LYS A 288 -20.27 -0.62 -6.67
C LYS A 288 -18.85 -0.08 -6.50
N TYR A 289 -18.26 0.37 -7.60
CA TYR A 289 -16.93 1.02 -7.64
C TYR A 289 -15.83 0.22 -6.96
N VAL A 290 -15.95 -1.11 -6.99
CA VAL A 290 -14.97 -2.03 -6.39
C VAL A 290 -13.73 -2.09 -7.27
N THR A 291 -12.56 -1.84 -6.69
CA THR A 291 -11.26 -2.08 -7.31
C THR A 291 -10.82 -3.54 -7.07
N THR A 292 -9.86 -4.05 -7.84
CA THR A 292 -9.31 -5.39 -7.56
C THR A 292 -8.28 -5.30 -6.45
N GLY A 293 -8.35 -6.21 -5.48
CA GLY A 293 -7.39 -6.28 -4.39
C GLY A 293 -7.78 -7.31 -3.34
N GLN A 294 -6.83 -7.58 -2.48
CA GLN A 294 -7.00 -8.46 -1.32
C GLN A 294 -6.29 -7.85 -0.13
N ILE A 295 -6.89 -7.98 1.03
CA ILE A 295 -6.29 -7.59 2.30
C ILE A 295 -6.52 -8.74 3.26
N GLU A 296 -5.47 -9.20 3.90
CA GLU A 296 -5.53 -10.31 4.87
C GLU A 296 -4.87 -9.90 6.19
N HIS A 297 -5.17 -10.63 7.23
CA HIS A 297 -4.56 -10.47 8.56
C HIS A 297 -4.75 -9.09 9.18
N ILE A 298 -5.94 -8.49 8.99
CA ILE A 298 -6.33 -7.26 9.67
C ILE A 298 -6.67 -7.61 11.13
N GLU A 299 -6.04 -6.88 12.04
CA GLU A 299 -6.12 -7.08 13.48
C GLU A 299 -7.07 -6.08 14.16
N TYR A 300 -7.22 -4.87 13.57
CA TYR A 300 -8.05 -3.81 14.14
C TYR A 300 -9.02 -3.21 13.12
N ILE A 301 -10.19 -2.81 13.60
CA ILE A 301 -11.16 -2.02 12.87
C ILE A 301 -11.37 -0.71 13.62
N VAL A 302 -11.08 0.42 12.98
CA VAL A 302 -11.43 1.75 13.47
C VAL A 302 -12.74 2.14 12.82
N TYR A 303 -13.81 2.19 13.60
CA TYR A 303 -15.15 2.48 13.11
C TYR A 303 -15.65 3.81 13.66
N VAL A 304 -15.83 4.79 12.78
CA VAL A 304 -16.52 6.04 13.09
C VAL A 304 -18.00 5.80 12.85
N VAL A 305 -18.79 5.76 13.93
CA VAL A 305 -20.22 5.44 13.90
C VAL A 305 -20.99 6.54 13.19
N PRO A 306 -21.65 6.24 12.04
CA PRO A 306 -22.25 7.28 11.18
C PRO A 306 -23.33 8.12 11.89
N GLU A 307 -24.19 7.49 12.69
CA GLU A 307 -25.25 8.18 13.41
C GLU A 307 -24.68 9.09 14.50
N ALA A 308 -23.70 8.62 15.27
CA ALA A 308 -23.06 9.40 16.32
C ALA A 308 -22.27 10.58 15.73
N TYR A 309 -21.52 10.35 14.64
CA TYR A 309 -20.80 11.41 13.95
C TYR A 309 -21.73 12.51 13.40
N THR A 310 -22.81 12.12 12.74
CA THR A 310 -23.76 13.08 12.18
C THR A 310 -24.60 13.81 13.24
N SER A 311 -24.61 13.31 14.47
CA SER A 311 -25.25 13.96 15.63
C SER A 311 -24.36 15.00 16.30
N LEU A 312 -23.09 15.14 15.87
CA LEU A 312 -22.21 16.20 16.35
C LEU A 312 -22.68 17.55 15.81
N ASP A 313 -23.02 18.48 16.72
CA ASP A 313 -23.62 19.77 16.36
C ASP A 313 -22.56 20.82 15.98
N ASP A 314 -21.32 20.63 16.38
CA ASP A 314 -20.27 21.62 16.17
C ASP A 314 -19.10 21.09 15.32
N ARG A 315 -18.46 22.07 14.63
CA ARG A 315 -17.33 21.81 13.75
C ARG A 315 -16.08 21.34 14.52
N GLU A 316 -15.93 21.79 15.75
CA GLU A 316 -14.76 21.47 16.58
C GLU A 316 -14.77 20.01 17.01
N ALA A 317 -15.93 19.48 17.41
CA ALA A 317 -16.10 18.08 17.73
C ALA A 317 -15.80 17.16 16.52
N MET A 318 -16.26 17.54 15.30
CA MET A 318 -15.94 16.80 14.08
C MET A 318 -14.43 16.83 13.75
N GLN A 319 -13.75 17.96 13.97
CA GLN A 319 -12.30 18.04 13.84
C GLN A 319 -11.57 17.19 14.88
N GLN A 320 -12.14 17.07 16.07
CA GLN A 320 -11.58 16.23 17.12
C GLN A 320 -11.62 14.74 16.73
N VAL A 321 -12.69 14.29 16.06
CA VAL A 321 -12.74 12.92 15.48
C VAL A 321 -11.59 12.70 14.49
N ALA A 322 -11.31 13.66 13.61
CA ALA A 322 -10.18 13.55 12.68
C ALA A 322 -8.82 13.45 13.39
N LYS A 323 -8.62 14.24 14.47
CA LYS A 323 -7.39 14.15 15.30
C LYS A 323 -7.25 12.81 15.99
N VAL A 324 -8.36 12.24 16.51
CA VAL A 324 -8.37 10.90 17.11
C VAL A 324 -7.98 9.85 16.07
N VAL A 325 -8.56 9.92 14.86
CA VAL A 325 -8.20 9.02 13.75
C VAL A 325 -6.71 9.15 13.40
N GLY A 326 -6.18 10.37 13.32
CA GLY A 326 -4.76 10.60 13.06
C GLY A 326 -3.85 10.03 14.16
N LYS A 327 -4.25 10.13 15.44
CA LYS A 327 -3.51 9.50 16.54
C LYS A 327 -3.55 7.97 16.42
N LEU A 328 -4.71 7.39 16.15
CA LEU A 328 -4.84 5.95 15.92
C LEU A 328 -4.00 5.47 14.73
N ASN A 329 -3.89 6.26 13.66
CA ASN A 329 -3.02 5.95 12.54
C ASN A 329 -1.54 5.84 12.93
N THR A 330 -1.10 6.58 13.95
CA THR A 330 0.28 6.53 14.46
C THR A 330 0.50 5.38 15.43
N GLU A 331 -0.48 5.10 16.29
CA GLU A 331 -0.35 4.12 17.38
C GLU A 331 -0.64 2.68 16.95
N LEU A 332 -1.54 2.48 15.98
CA LEU A 332 -1.88 1.13 15.51
C LEU A 332 -0.80 0.57 14.56
N PRO A 333 -0.61 -0.76 14.55
CA PRO A 333 0.37 -1.40 13.67
C PRO A 333 0.08 -1.11 12.20
N ARG A 334 1.10 -0.63 11.49
CA ARG A 334 1.00 -0.25 10.07
C ARG A 334 0.45 -1.40 9.22
N ARG A 335 -0.54 -1.10 8.36
CA ARG A 335 -1.19 -2.07 7.47
C ARG A 335 -1.91 -3.22 8.17
N LYS A 336 -2.20 -3.08 9.47
CA LYS A 336 -2.93 -4.08 10.26
C LYS A 336 -4.33 -3.63 10.67
N PHE A 337 -4.76 -2.49 10.22
CA PHE A 337 -6.09 -1.95 10.51
C PHE A 337 -6.79 -1.40 9.28
N ILE A 338 -8.11 -1.34 9.36
CA ILE A 338 -8.98 -0.67 8.40
C ILE A 338 -9.70 0.50 9.07
N LEU A 339 -10.01 1.51 8.27
CA LEU A 339 -10.84 2.64 8.65
C LEU A 339 -12.21 2.49 8.02
N MET A 340 -13.26 2.66 8.80
CA MET A 340 -14.64 2.65 8.33
C MET A 340 -15.39 3.83 8.92
N GLY A 341 -16.23 4.49 8.15
CA GLY A 341 -17.04 5.59 8.69
C GLY A 341 -17.86 6.33 7.64
N PRO A 342 -18.59 7.38 8.07
CA PRO A 342 -19.62 8.02 7.27
C PRO A 342 -19.09 8.84 6.11
N GLY A 343 -19.76 8.79 5.00
CA GLY A 343 -19.68 9.74 3.90
C GLY A 343 -18.30 9.88 3.27
N ARG A 344 -18.04 11.08 2.79
CA ARG A 344 -16.84 11.45 2.04
C ARG A 344 -15.72 11.93 2.97
N TRP A 345 -14.73 11.12 3.22
CA TRP A 345 -13.55 11.47 4.00
C TRP A 345 -12.63 12.45 3.25
N GLY A 346 -11.80 13.18 4.00
CA GLY A 346 -10.88 14.14 3.41
C GLY A 346 -11.52 15.38 2.78
N SER A 347 -12.81 15.61 3.02
CA SER A 347 -13.50 16.81 2.54
C SER A 347 -13.02 18.05 3.28
N ARG A 348 -12.53 19.07 2.54
CA ARG A 348 -12.05 20.34 3.12
C ARG A 348 -13.14 21.41 3.23
N GLY A 349 -14.25 21.25 2.52
CA GLY A 349 -15.33 22.25 2.47
C GLY A 349 -16.39 22.00 3.53
N ASP A 350 -17.25 21.04 3.28
CA ASP A 350 -18.31 20.65 4.20
C ASP A 350 -17.90 19.40 4.99
N ILE A 351 -17.56 19.60 6.26
CA ILE A 351 -17.11 18.53 7.18
C ILE A 351 -18.26 17.61 7.62
N LYS A 352 -19.52 17.96 7.33
CA LYS A 352 -20.68 17.10 7.56
C LYS A 352 -20.75 15.97 6.53
N LEU A 353 -20.03 16.09 5.42
CA LEU A 353 -19.99 15.05 4.39
C LEU A 353 -19.23 13.79 4.83
N GLY A 354 -18.29 13.89 5.78
CA GLY A 354 -17.51 12.78 6.31
C GLY A 354 -16.36 13.28 7.19
N VAL A 355 -15.51 12.38 7.68
CA VAL A 355 -14.42 12.72 8.60
C VAL A 355 -13.36 13.58 7.90
N PRO A 356 -13.04 14.80 8.41
CA PRO A 356 -12.17 15.76 7.72
C PRO A 356 -10.67 15.47 7.91
N VAL A 357 -10.24 14.25 7.64
CA VAL A 357 -8.84 13.81 7.71
C VAL A 357 -8.01 14.34 6.54
N GLN A 358 -6.70 14.42 6.76
CA GLN A 358 -5.71 14.57 5.71
C GLN A 358 -5.06 13.21 5.40
N TYR A 359 -4.29 13.15 4.31
CA TYR A 359 -3.56 11.94 3.94
C TYR A 359 -2.68 11.41 5.09
N GLY A 360 -1.92 12.29 5.78
CA GLY A 360 -1.07 11.92 6.91
C GLY A 360 -1.81 11.30 8.10
N ASP A 361 -3.12 11.54 8.21
CA ASP A 361 -3.95 11.02 9.31
C ASP A 361 -4.40 9.57 9.06
N ILE A 362 -4.14 8.99 7.87
CA ILE A 362 -4.68 7.66 7.49
C ILE A 362 -3.69 6.79 6.69
N ASN A 363 -2.49 7.27 6.42
CA ASN A 363 -1.52 6.65 5.51
C ASN A 363 -0.99 5.28 5.96
N ASN A 364 -1.18 4.88 7.21
CA ASN A 364 -0.80 3.58 7.74
C ASN A 364 -1.93 2.53 7.66
N SER A 365 -3.16 2.93 7.32
CA SER A 365 -4.28 1.99 7.17
C SER A 365 -4.13 1.11 5.92
N SER A 366 -4.76 -0.07 5.91
CA SER A 366 -4.81 -0.97 4.74
C SER A 366 -5.97 -0.65 3.81
N LEU A 367 -7.09 -0.19 4.37
CA LEU A 367 -8.34 0.05 3.66
C LEU A 367 -9.09 1.20 4.30
N LEU A 368 -9.65 2.06 3.47
CA LEU A 368 -10.70 3.00 3.85
C LEU A 368 -12.04 2.54 3.28
N VAL A 369 -13.02 2.35 4.14
CA VAL A 369 -14.42 2.03 3.79
C VAL A 369 -15.30 3.25 4.08
N GLU A 370 -15.77 3.90 3.05
CA GLU A 370 -16.75 5.00 3.18
C GLU A 370 -18.17 4.45 3.16
N VAL A 371 -18.92 4.68 4.25
CA VAL A 371 -20.27 4.17 4.44
C VAL A 371 -21.29 5.24 4.04
N ALA A 372 -22.01 4.98 2.96
CA ALA A 372 -23.06 5.87 2.43
C ALA A 372 -24.44 5.38 2.88
N LYS A 373 -24.81 5.65 4.15
CA LYS A 373 -26.17 5.42 4.65
C LYS A 373 -27.12 6.50 4.11
N GLU A 374 -28.23 6.10 3.55
CA GLU A 374 -29.26 7.00 3.02
C GLU A 374 -30.04 7.69 4.15
N LYS A 375 -30.32 8.98 3.97
CA LYS A 375 -31.23 9.75 4.84
C LYS A 375 -32.37 10.30 3.99
N GLY A 376 -33.51 9.64 4.01
CA GLY A 376 -34.60 9.98 3.11
C GLY A 376 -34.18 9.80 1.64
N ASP A 377 -34.35 10.86 0.83
CA ASP A 377 -33.96 10.84 -0.60
C ASP A 377 -32.48 11.24 -0.86
N TYR A 378 -31.67 11.41 0.20
CA TYR A 378 -30.28 11.83 0.08
C TYR A 378 -29.32 10.66 0.29
N THR A 379 -28.53 10.35 -0.74
CA THR A 379 -27.39 9.43 -0.65
C THR A 379 -26.10 10.24 -0.51
N PRO A 380 -25.28 10.03 0.54
CA PRO A 380 -24.04 10.76 0.73
C PRO A 380 -23.09 10.61 -0.45
N GLU A 381 -22.41 11.70 -0.80
CA GLU A 381 -21.27 11.65 -1.73
C GLU A 381 -20.09 10.94 -1.09
N LEU A 382 -19.33 10.22 -1.90
CA LEU A 382 -18.13 9.50 -1.50
C LEU A 382 -16.88 10.00 -2.24
N SER A 383 -15.70 9.64 -1.73
CA SER A 383 -14.43 10.15 -2.26
C SER A 383 -14.01 9.52 -3.60
N PHE A 384 -14.72 8.51 -4.10
CA PHE A 384 -14.37 7.85 -5.35
C PHE A 384 -14.22 8.86 -6.51
N GLY A 385 -13.05 8.81 -7.18
CA GLY A 385 -12.72 9.72 -8.28
C GLY A 385 -12.26 11.12 -7.87
N THR A 386 -12.11 11.41 -6.58
CA THR A 386 -11.56 12.68 -6.08
C THR A 386 -10.04 12.64 -5.95
N HIS A 387 -9.43 13.80 -5.66
CA HIS A 387 -7.99 13.85 -5.37
C HIS A 387 -7.62 13.08 -4.10
N PHE A 388 -8.47 13.09 -3.08
CA PHE A 388 -8.25 12.27 -1.90
C PHE A 388 -8.24 10.77 -2.22
N PHE A 389 -9.11 10.32 -3.12
CA PHE A 389 -9.07 8.95 -3.63
C PHE A 389 -7.76 8.64 -4.37
N GLN A 390 -7.24 9.59 -5.14
CA GLN A 390 -5.94 9.44 -5.79
C GLN A 390 -4.83 9.26 -4.78
N ASP A 391 -4.85 10.04 -3.69
CA ASP A 391 -3.90 9.93 -2.59
C ASP A 391 -3.88 8.53 -1.97
N LEU A 392 -5.07 7.93 -1.79
CA LEU A 392 -5.20 6.57 -1.27
C LEU A 392 -4.56 5.54 -2.21
N VAL A 393 -4.84 5.65 -3.51
CA VAL A 393 -4.29 4.73 -4.51
C VAL A 393 -2.76 4.82 -4.59
N GLU A 394 -2.20 6.04 -4.56
CA GLU A 394 -0.74 6.26 -4.56
C GLU A 394 -0.06 5.70 -3.31
N ALA A 395 -0.76 5.72 -2.18
CA ALA A 395 -0.29 5.15 -0.93
C ALA A 395 -0.53 3.64 -0.81
N GLU A 396 -1.07 3.00 -1.86
CA GLU A 396 -1.50 1.59 -1.82
C GLU A 396 -2.55 1.29 -0.74
N ILE A 397 -3.28 2.31 -0.26
CA ILE A 397 -4.43 2.14 0.61
C ILE A 397 -5.60 1.71 -0.27
N LYS A 398 -6.17 0.56 0.01
CA LYS A 398 -7.38 0.14 -0.71
C LYS A 398 -8.56 1.02 -0.32
N TYR A 399 -9.47 1.22 -1.24
CA TYR A 399 -10.66 2.03 -1.03
C TYR A 399 -11.90 1.25 -1.42
N LEU A 400 -12.94 1.32 -0.58
CA LEU A 400 -14.20 0.64 -0.84
C LEU A 400 -15.38 1.52 -0.42
N PRO A 401 -16.27 1.89 -1.36
CA PRO A 401 -17.54 2.51 -1.03
C PRO A 401 -18.55 1.44 -0.63
N LEU A 402 -19.21 1.63 0.51
CA LEU A 402 -20.22 0.73 1.05
C LEU A 402 -21.59 1.44 1.07
N TYR A 403 -22.55 0.89 0.34
CA TYR A 403 -23.93 1.37 0.26
C TYR A 403 -24.86 0.38 0.97
N PRO A 404 -25.01 0.46 2.31
CA PRO A 404 -25.70 -0.57 3.10
C PRO A 404 -27.19 -0.71 2.78
N ASP A 405 -27.82 0.33 2.24
CA ASP A 405 -29.25 0.36 1.93
C ASP A 405 -29.58 -0.25 0.55
N GLN A 406 -28.56 -0.70 -0.21
CA GLN A 406 -28.76 -1.37 -1.49
C GLN A 406 -29.21 -2.83 -1.27
N PRO A 407 -30.15 -3.37 -2.08
CA PRO A 407 -30.77 -4.68 -1.85
C PRO A 407 -29.80 -5.87 -1.78
N ASP A 408 -28.70 -5.82 -2.54
CA ASP A 408 -27.71 -6.91 -2.65
C ASP A 408 -26.46 -6.67 -1.82
N VAL A 409 -26.49 -5.67 -0.93
CA VAL A 409 -25.38 -5.33 -0.03
C VAL A 409 -25.71 -5.80 1.38
N MET A 410 -24.77 -6.48 1.99
CA MET A 410 -24.86 -6.88 3.39
C MET A 410 -23.94 -6.00 4.22
N PHE A 411 -24.43 -5.51 5.34
CA PHE A 411 -23.62 -4.84 6.35
C PHE A 411 -24.07 -5.31 7.74
N ASN A 412 -23.19 -6.04 8.41
CA ASN A 412 -23.44 -6.56 9.76
C ASN A 412 -22.87 -5.58 10.79
N GLU A 413 -23.48 -4.42 10.87
CA GLU A 413 -23.05 -3.32 11.74
C GLU A 413 -23.09 -3.70 13.23
N SER A 414 -24.00 -4.61 13.63
CA SER A 414 -24.11 -5.07 15.01
C SER A 414 -22.79 -5.70 15.51
N LEU A 415 -22.04 -6.39 14.65
CA LEU A 415 -20.70 -6.89 15.02
C LEU A 415 -19.75 -5.78 15.47
N LEU A 416 -19.89 -4.58 14.91
CA LEU A 416 -19.06 -3.42 15.26
C LEU A 416 -19.61 -2.68 16.48
N LEU A 417 -20.93 -2.56 16.58
CA LEU A 417 -21.58 -1.82 17.67
C LEU A 417 -21.50 -2.59 18.99
N ASP A 418 -21.65 -3.91 18.96
CA ASP A 418 -21.64 -4.78 20.14
C ASP A 418 -20.21 -5.12 20.62
N ALA A 419 -19.19 -4.91 19.78
CA ALA A 419 -17.80 -5.18 20.14
C ALA A 419 -17.25 -4.22 21.21
N THR A 420 -16.30 -4.71 22.02
CA THR A 420 -15.57 -3.91 23.01
C THR A 420 -14.83 -2.77 22.31
N ASN A 421 -14.96 -1.55 22.83
CA ASN A 421 -14.21 -0.40 22.34
C ASN A 421 -12.88 -0.28 23.09
N HIS A 422 -11.77 -0.33 22.37
CA HIS A 422 -10.41 -0.19 22.91
C HIS A 422 -9.82 1.22 22.77
N LEU A 423 -10.62 2.22 22.40
CA LEU A 423 -10.15 3.59 22.18
C LEU A 423 -9.40 4.14 23.39
N ASP A 424 -9.91 3.94 24.59
CA ASP A 424 -9.32 4.43 25.85
C ASP A 424 -7.96 3.83 26.18
N ASN A 425 -7.64 2.68 25.60
CA ASN A 425 -6.37 2.00 25.81
C ASN A 425 -5.26 2.55 24.89
N ILE A 426 -5.63 3.31 23.87
CA ILE A 426 -4.72 3.76 22.81
C ILE A 426 -4.60 5.28 22.79
N VAL A 427 -5.70 5.98 23.07
CA VAL A 427 -5.76 7.45 23.01
C VAL A 427 -5.98 8.03 24.40
N ASP A 428 -4.94 8.68 24.94
CA ASP A 428 -5.09 9.51 26.12
C ASP A 428 -5.78 10.83 25.76
N ALA A 429 -6.88 11.14 26.39
CA ALA A 429 -7.51 12.46 26.36
C ALA A 429 -7.37 13.08 27.75
N GLU A 430 -6.96 14.35 27.81
CA GLU A 430 -6.80 15.08 29.07
C GLU A 430 -8.13 15.50 29.69
N ASP A 431 -9.21 15.48 28.88
CA ASP A 431 -10.56 15.89 29.26
C ASP A 431 -11.54 14.71 29.21
N ASP A 432 -12.11 14.36 30.35
CA ASP A 432 -13.03 13.21 30.51
C ASP A 432 -14.32 13.37 29.69
N GLU A 433 -14.82 14.59 29.49
CA GLU A 433 -16.04 14.85 28.70
C GLU A 433 -15.77 14.63 27.20
N ILE A 434 -14.63 15.10 26.69
CA ILE A 434 -14.19 14.86 25.33
C ILE A 434 -13.98 13.35 25.11
N LYS A 435 -13.36 12.68 26.06
CA LYS A 435 -13.11 11.24 26.02
C LYS A 435 -14.40 10.44 25.93
N ALA A 436 -15.40 10.76 26.78
CA ALA A 436 -16.70 10.09 26.77
C ALA A 436 -17.39 10.29 25.41
N LYS A 437 -17.40 11.53 24.90
CA LYS A 437 -18.00 11.86 23.60
C LYS A 437 -17.30 11.15 22.44
N MET A 438 -15.96 11.04 22.46
CA MET A 438 -15.21 10.33 21.42
C MET A 438 -15.46 8.83 21.45
N ASN A 439 -15.65 8.21 22.62
CA ASN A 439 -15.98 6.80 22.77
C ASN A 439 -17.34 6.42 22.16
N GLU A 440 -18.27 7.37 22.10
CA GLU A 440 -19.56 7.14 21.43
C GLU A 440 -19.43 7.20 19.89
N VAL A 441 -18.48 8.02 19.40
CA VAL A 441 -18.32 8.31 17.97
C VAL A 441 -17.30 7.40 17.30
N VAL A 442 -16.18 7.08 18.00
CA VAL A 442 -15.07 6.29 17.44
C VAL A 442 -14.92 5.00 18.23
N LYS A 443 -14.97 3.87 17.53
CA LYS A 443 -14.71 2.56 18.10
C LYS A 443 -13.43 1.98 17.52
N VAL A 444 -12.55 1.50 18.40
CA VAL A 444 -11.39 0.70 18.04
C VAL A 444 -11.64 -0.73 18.48
N ILE A 445 -11.79 -1.61 17.51
CA ILE A 445 -12.24 -2.98 17.71
C ILE A 445 -11.09 -3.92 17.40
N ARG A 446 -10.81 -4.83 18.31
CA ARG A 446 -9.88 -5.93 18.10
C ARG A 446 -10.61 -7.10 17.45
N VAL A 447 -10.12 -7.54 16.29
CA VAL A 447 -10.76 -8.61 15.52
C VAL A 447 -10.63 -9.97 16.22
N ASP A 448 -9.51 -10.20 16.92
CA ASP A 448 -9.25 -11.44 17.66
C ASP A 448 -10.20 -11.63 18.87
N GLU A 449 -10.91 -10.60 19.31
CA GLU A 449 -11.96 -10.69 20.34
C GLU A 449 -13.35 -11.02 19.74
N ILE A 450 -13.57 -10.74 18.46
CA ILE A 450 -14.80 -11.12 17.76
C ILE A 450 -14.74 -12.60 17.34
N ILE A 451 -13.57 -13.04 16.91
CA ILE A 451 -13.30 -14.41 16.51
C ILE A 451 -11.95 -14.84 17.08
N ASP A 452 -11.98 -15.74 18.04
CA ASP A 452 -10.82 -16.13 18.87
C ASP A 452 -9.54 -16.35 18.05
N GLY A 453 -8.57 -15.45 18.25
CA GLY A 453 -7.28 -15.46 17.57
C GLY A 453 -7.35 -15.27 16.05
N GLY A 454 -8.51 -14.89 15.50
CA GLY A 454 -8.70 -14.69 14.07
C GLY A 454 -8.33 -13.30 13.58
N SER A 455 -8.65 -13.04 12.32
CA SER A 455 -8.37 -11.79 11.62
C SER A 455 -9.50 -11.45 10.65
N LEU A 456 -9.55 -10.20 10.18
CA LEU A 456 -10.43 -9.80 9.09
C LEU A 456 -9.70 -9.95 7.74
N SER A 457 -10.39 -10.51 6.76
CA SER A 457 -9.96 -10.56 5.36
C SER A 457 -10.96 -9.84 4.47
N VAL A 458 -10.46 -9.12 3.47
CA VAL A 458 -11.27 -8.43 2.46
C VAL A 458 -10.81 -8.86 1.08
N ILE A 459 -11.71 -9.40 0.28
CA ILE A 459 -11.46 -9.78 -1.12
C ILE A 459 -12.32 -8.87 -2.00
N MET A 460 -11.67 -8.26 -2.97
CA MET A 460 -12.25 -7.28 -3.89
C MET A 460 -11.99 -7.72 -5.33
N ASP A 461 -13.05 -7.95 -6.09
CA ASP A 461 -13.01 -8.32 -7.52
C ASP A 461 -13.56 -7.16 -8.36
N GLY A 462 -12.67 -6.32 -8.87
CA GLY A 462 -13.06 -5.15 -9.69
C GLY A 462 -13.56 -5.50 -11.09
N GLU A 463 -13.38 -6.72 -11.58
CA GLU A 463 -13.94 -7.15 -12.87
C GLU A 463 -15.41 -7.54 -12.73
N VAL A 464 -15.74 -8.27 -11.67
CA VAL A 464 -17.13 -8.62 -11.32
C VAL A 464 -17.82 -7.45 -10.63
N GLY A 465 -17.05 -6.55 -10.02
CA GLY A 465 -17.55 -5.39 -9.29
C GLY A 465 -18.06 -5.73 -7.89
N ASN A 466 -17.59 -6.80 -7.28
CA ASN A 466 -18.03 -7.26 -5.97
C ASN A 466 -16.86 -7.31 -4.96
N ALA A 467 -17.18 -7.08 -3.68
CA ALA A 467 -16.25 -7.28 -2.58
C ALA A 467 -16.93 -7.98 -1.40
N LEU A 468 -16.14 -8.66 -0.58
CA LEU A 468 -16.58 -9.31 0.65
C LEU A 468 -15.52 -9.11 1.74
N ALA A 469 -15.94 -8.56 2.88
CA ALA A 469 -15.18 -8.53 4.12
C ALA A 469 -15.73 -9.59 5.08
N PHE A 470 -14.84 -10.41 5.61
CA PHE A 470 -15.25 -11.51 6.48
C PHE A 470 -14.18 -11.85 7.52
N LEU A 471 -14.67 -12.29 8.68
CA LEU A 471 -13.85 -12.80 9.77
C LEU A 471 -13.30 -14.18 9.38
N LYS A 472 -11.99 -14.32 9.48
CA LYS A 472 -11.25 -15.54 9.18
C LYS A 472 -10.70 -16.10 10.51
N PRO A 473 -11.11 -17.31 10.90
CA PRO A 473 -10.46 -17.98 12.02
C PRO A 473 -8.95 -18.10 11.76
N PRO A 474 -8.12 -18.20 12.81
CA PRO A 474 -6.69 -18.38 12.62
C PRO A 474 -6.42 -19.63 11.77
N ASP A 475 -5.42 -19.57 10.91
CA ASP A 475 -4.99 -20.73 10.14
C ASP A 475 -4.56 -21.85 11.08
N HIS A 476 -4.92 -23.10 10.76
CA HIS A 476 -4.65 -24.23 11.63
C HIS A 476 -3.15 -24.42 11.90
N TRP A 477 -2.29 -24.19 10.88
CA TRP A 477 -0.85 -24.25 11.04
C TRP A 477 -0.30 -23.13 11.93
N SER A 478 -0.86 -21.92 11.85
CA SER A 478 -0.44 -20.75 12.63
C SER A 478 -0.71 -20.96 14.12
N TRP A 479 -1.89 -21.48 14.46
CA TRP A 479 -2.20 -21.87 15.85
C TRP A 479 -1.25 -22.94 16.36
N ARG A 480 -0.99 -23.99 15.56
CA ARG A 480 -0.07 -25.07 15.92
C ARG A 480 1.36 -24.57 16.13
N MET A 481 1.82 -23.67 15.25
CA MET A 481 3.13 -23.03 15.38
C MET A 481 3.21 -22.21 16.67
N LYS A 482 2.17 -21.44 17.01
CA LYS A 482 2.08 -20.71 18.29
C LYS A 482 2.17 -21.66 19.48
N LYS A 483 1.43 -22.78 19.44
CA LYS A 483 1.48 -23.81 20.50
C LYS A 483 2.86 -24.47 20.58
N THR A 484 3.52 -24.72 19.49
CA THR A 484 4.92 -25.19 19.47
C THR A 484 5.85 -24.22 20.19
N HIS A 485 5.70 -22.90 19.99
CA HIS A 485 6.49 -21.91 20.72
C HIS A 485 6.12 -21.85 22.22
N GLU A 486 4.85 -22.02 22.59
CA GLU A 486 4.43 -22.12 23.99
C GLU A 486 5.04 -23.36 24.68
N ILE A 487 5.04 -24.53 24.02
CA ILE A 487 5.71 -25.74 24.48
C ILE A 487 7.21 -25.50 24.69
N ALA A 488 7.88 -24.91 23.67
CA ALA A 488 9.31 -24.63 23.74
C ALA A 488 9.69 -23.64 24.86
N ALA A 489 8.83 -22.64 25.11
CA ALA A 489 9.03 -21.69 26.21
C ALA A 489 8.81 -22.29 27.61
N ALA A 490 7.94 -23.30 27.71
CA ALA A 490 7.65 -24.01 28.96
C ALA A 490 8.62 -25.17 29.25
N LEU A 491 9.33 -25.64 28.22
CA LEU A 491 10.31 -26.72 28.38
C LEU A 491 11.59 -26.20 29.05
N ASP A 492 11.99 -26.83 30.14
CA ASP A 492 13.31 -26.58 30.77
C ASP A 492 14.35 -27.56 30.21
N PRO A 493 15.26 -27.10 29.32
CA PRO A 493 16.23 -27.99 28.70
C PRO A 493 17.21 -28.62 29.69
N SER A 494 17.47 -27.98 30.84
CA SER A 494 18.44 -28.44 31.83
C SER A 494 17.88 -29.59 32.65
N VAL A 495 16.57 -29.55 32.97
CA VAL A 495 15.89 -30.60 33.75
C VAL A 495 15.81 -31.91 32.99
N TYR A 496 15.49 -31.82 31.72
CA TYR A 496 15.25 -32.99 30.86
C TYR A 496 16.44 -33.37 29.96
N ASN A 497 17.53 -32.63 30.01
CA ASN A 497 18.70 -32.81 29.14
C ASN A 497 18.38 -32.80 27.65
N VAL A 498 17.57 -31.81 27.23
CA VAL A 498 17.19 -31.57 25.83
C VAL A 498 18.18 -30.62 25.20
N ASN A 499 18.80 -31.01 24.08
CA ASN A 499 19.78 -30.21 23.37
C ASN A 499 19.10 -29.22 22.37
N ALA A 500 18.04 -29.67 21.72
CA ALA A 500 17.28 -28.85 20.75
C ALA A 500 15.89 -29.43 20.51
N LEU A 501 14.97 -28.55 20.09
CA LEU A 501 13.63 -28.89 19.65
C LEU A 501 13.48 -28.47 18.19
N TYR A 502 12.91 -29.32 17.37
CA TYR A 502 12.62 -29.03 15.96
C TYR A 502 11.17 -29.35 15.65
N ILE A 503 10.60 -28.59 14.70
CA ILE A 503 9.30 -28.88 14.10
C ILE A 503 9.48 -29.34 12.66
N VAL A 504 8.66 -30.30 12.25
CA VAL A 504 8.61 -30.85 10.89
C VAL A 504 7.17 -30.92 10.39
N GLY A 505 6.93 -31.46 9.21
CA GLY A 505 5.62 -31.78 8.69
C GLY A 505 4.75 -30.56 8.34
N SER A 506 3.45 -30.80 8.34
CA SER A 506 2.43 -29.87 7.84
C SER A 506 2.39 -28.53 8.59
N THR A 507 2.69 -28.54 9.88
CA THR A 507 2.75 -27.30 10.68
C THR A 507 3.94 -26.43 10.27
N LYS A 508 5.11 -27.03 10.02
CA LYS A 508 6.29 -26.31 9.54
C LYS A 508 6.05 -25.72 8.15
N ASP A 509 5.42 -26.48 7.26
CA ASP A 509 5.23 -26.13 5.84
C ASP A 509 4.02 -25.19 5.61
N GLY A 510 3.25 -24.86 6.67
CA GLY A 510 2.08 -23.99 6.56
C GLY A 510 0.85 -24.67 5.94
N SER A 511 0.85 -25.98 5.81
CA SER A 511 -0.22 -26.77 5.17
C SER A 511 -1.13 -27.49 6.15
N ALA A 512 -0.89 -27.38 7.48
CA ALA A 512 -1.67 -28.05 8.51
C ALA A 512 -3.17 -27.72 8.43
N GLY A 513 -3.99 -28.76 8.35
CA GLY A 513 -5.44 -28.71 8.40
C GLY A 513 -5.99 -28.81 9.83
N PRO A 514 -7.32 -28.84 9.99
CA PRO A 514 -7.96 -28.89 11.30
C PRO A 514 -7.71 -30.18 12.09
N ALA A 515 -7.41 -31.29 11.39
CA ALA A 515 -7.12 -32.61 12.00
C ALA A 515 -5.62 -32.96 11.94
N SER A 516 -4.74 -32.05 11.51
CA SER A 516 -3.30 -32.30 11.49
C SER A 516 -2.72 -32.31 12.88
N ASP A 517 -1.64 -33.03 13.07
CA ASP A 517 -0.79 -33.08 14.26
C ASP A 517 0.31 -32.00 14.25
N ILE A 518 1.02 -31.92 15.36
CA ILE A 518 2.23 -31.12 15.53
C ILE A 518 3.39 -32.11 15.67
N ASP A 519 4.16 -32.28 14.60
CA ASP A 519 5.32 -33.19 14.59
C ASP A 519 6.54 -32.51 15.20
N LEU A 520 7.00 -32.98 16.35
CA LEU A 520 8.18 -32.48 17.03
C LEU A 520 9.31 -33.50 17.05
N ILE A 521 10.52 -33.02 16.81
CA ILE A 521 11.73 -33.81 17.01
C ILE A 521 12.51 -33.21 18.20
N VAL A 522 12.72 -34.02 19.21
CA VAL A 522 13.48 -33.68 20.42
C VAL A 522 14.87 -34.28 20.34
N HIS A 523 15.89 -33.43 20.17
CA HIS A 523 17.28 -33.87 20.27
C HIS A 523 17.62 -34.04 21.77
N PHE A 524 17.65 -35.30 22.19
CA PHE A 524 17.69 -35.69 23.61
C PHE A 524 19.03 -36.32 23.97
N LYS A 525 19.58 -35.97 25.15
CA LYS A 525 20.85 -36.45 25.68
C LYS A 525 20.75 -37.01 27.12
N GLY A 526 19.53 -37.19 27.59
CA GLY A 526 19.26 -37.62 28.95
C GLY A 526 19.27 -39.12 29.16
N THR A 527 18.92 -39.53 30.38
CA THR A 527 18.72 -40.92 30.78
C THR A 527 17.32 -41.40 30.42
N GLU A 528 17.09 -42.72 30.44
CA GLU A 528 15.73 -43.27 30.22
C GLU A 528 14.72 -42.75 31.25
N GLU A 529 15.11 -42.55 32.52
CA GLU A 529 14.24 -41.95 33.52
C GLU A 529 13.85 -40.50 33.19
N GLN A 530 14.79 -39.72 32.61
CA GLN A 530 14.50 -38.37 32.15
C GLN A 530 13.59 -38.38 30.91
N LYS A 531 13.76 -39.38 30.05
CA LYS A 531 12.92 -39.55 28.85
C LYS A 531 11.48 -39.89 29.23
N GLU A 532 11.26 -40.82 30.18
CA GLU A 532 9.93 -41.14 30.71
C GLU A 532 9.24 -39.90 31.28
N LYS A 533 9.94 -39.12 32.12
CA LYS A 533 9.39 -37.89 32.71
C LYS A 533 9.07 -36.83 31.62
N LEU A 534 9.87 -36.75 30.59
CA LEU A 534 9.65 -35.82 29.49
C LEU A 534 8.47 -36.29 28.60
N THR A 535 8.33 -37.60 28.40
CA THR A 535 7.18 -38.17 27.69
C THR A 535 5.88 -37.85 28.44
N ASP A 536 5.82 -38.08 29.76
CA ASP A 536 4.67 -37.72 30.59
C ASP A 536 4.36 -36.22 30.56
N TRP A 537 5.39 -35.37 30.40
CA TRP A 537 5.23 -33.94 30.30
C TRP A 537 4.60 -33.57 28.95
N PHE A 538 5.02 -34.19 27.83
CA PHE A 538 4.41 -33.98 26.50
C PHE A 538 2.98 -34.53 26.42
N GLU A 539 2.67 -35.68 27.06
CA GLU A 539 1.30 -36.20 27.10
C GLU A 539 0.31 -35.26 27.78
N LYS A 540 0.75 -34.50 28.80
CA LYS A 540 -0.09 -33.47 29.42
C LYS A 540 -0.36 -32.32 28.48
N TRP A 541 0.62 -31.94 27.66
CA TRP A 541 0.45 -30.95 26.62
C TRP A 541 -0.50 -31.45 25.53
N ASP A 542 -0.32 -32.69 25.10
CA ASP A 542 -1.16 -33.30 24.07
C ASP A 542 -2.63 -33.29 24.46
N LYS A 543 -2.97 -33.78 25.63
CA LYS A 543 -4.34 -33.77 26.15
C LYS A 543 -4.98 -32.38 26.13
N ARG A 544 -4.25 -31.39 26.62
CA ARG A 544 -4.73 -30.00 26.58
C ARG A 544 -4.93 -29.49 25.17
N LEU A 545 -3.99 -29.73 24.28
CA LEU A 545 -4.05 -29.27 22.91
C LEU A 545 -5.16 -29.97 22.10
N THR A 546 -5.43 -31.25 22.38
CA THR A 546 -6.52 -32.02 21.78
C THR A 546 -7.88 -31.43 22.18
N GLU A 547 -8.06 -31.08 23.46
CA GLU A 547 -9.27 -30.38 23.93
C GLU A 547 -9.41 -28.99 23.27
N GLU A 548 -8.35 -28.17 23.26
CA GLU A 548 -8.35 -26.86 22.63
C GLU A 548 -8.64 -26.95 21.11
N ASN A 549 -8.09 -27.96 20.40
CA ASN A 549 -8.35 -28.14 18.98
C ASN A 549 -9.80 -28.55 18.71
N LYS A 550 -10.37 -29.44 19.55
CA LYS A 550 -11.78 -29.84 19.46
C LYS A 550 -12.70 -28.63 19.64
N GLU A 551 -12.44 -27.78 20.63
CA GLU A 551 -13.22 -26.55 20.86
C GLU A 551 -13.13 -25.60 19.65
N ARG A 552 -11.94 -25.45 19.05
CA ARG A 552 -11.70 -24.54 17.91
C ARG A 552 -12.26 -25.06 16.57
N THR A 553 -12.19 -26.37 16.33
CA THR A 553 -12.44 -26.95 15.00
C THR A 553 -13.71 -27.80 14.97
N GLY A 554 -14.21 -28.24 16.11
CA GLY A 554 -15.27 -29.23 16.24
C GLY A 554 -14.84 -30.64 15.85
N ILE A 555 -13.54 -30.89 15.59
CA ILE A 555 -13.02 -32.19 15.15
C ILE A 555 -12.37 -32.88 16.35
N GLU A 556 -12.78 -34.12 16.60
CA GLU A 556 -12.14 -35.01 17.56
C GLU A 556 -10.93 -35.67 16.89
N THR A 557 -9.78 -35.60 17.56
CA THR A 557 -8.54 -36.30 17.22
C THR A 557 -8.11 -37.10 18.44
N ASP A 558 -7.45 -38.22 18.24
CA ASP A 558 -6.95 -39.04 19.34
C ASP A 558 -5.76 -38.36 20.02
N GLU A 559 -4.90 -37.73 19.23
CA GLU A 559 -3.73 -36.94 19.62
C GLU A 559 -3.51 -35.79 18.64
N ILE A 560 -2.80 -34.75 19.09
CA ILE A 560 -2.40 -33.59 18.28
C ILE A 560 -0.89 -33.39 18.30
N LEU A 561 -0.20 -33.93 19.29
CA LEU A 561 1.22 -33.75 19.50
C LEU A 561 1.97 -35.07 19.28
N ASP A 562 2.62 -35.20 18.11
CA ASP A 562 3.49 -36.35 17.81
C ASP A 562 4.97 -36.00 18.10
N VAL A 563 5.58 -36.71 19.04
CA VAL A 563 6.92 -36.39 19.56
C VAL A 563 7.91 -37.52 19.35
N HIS A 564 8.97 -37.21 18.59
CA HIS A 564 10.04 -38.14 18.26
C HIS A 564 11.35 -37.76 18.95
N PHE A 565 11.91 -38.70 19.70
CA PHE A 565 13.19 -38.53 20.36
C PHE A 565 14.33 -38.98 19.42
N VAL A 566 15.36 -38.13 19.29
CA VAL A 566 16.56 -38.38 18.49
C VAL A 566 17.79 -38.15 19.36
N THR A 567 18.68 -39.15 19.44
CA THR A 567 19.95 -39.10 20.17
C THR A 567 21.14 -38.73 19.26
N ASP A 568 22.31 -38.47 19.88
CA ASP A 568 23.55 -38.28 19.12
C ASP A 568 23.91 -39.54 18.28
N GLU A 569 23.54 -40.73 18.75
CA GLU A 569 23.75 -41.98 18.04
C GLU A 569 22.84 -42.10 16.81
N ASP A 570 21.57 -41.68 16.93
CA ASP A 570 20.62 -41.63 15.83
C ASP A 570 21.09 -40.66 14.74
N ILE A 571 21.62 -39.51 15.12
CA ILE A 571 22.19 -38.52 14.21
C ILE A 571 23.40 -39.10 13.47
N LYS A 572 24.28 -39.82 14.19
CA LYS A 572 25.44 -40.45 13.57
C LYS A 572 25.05 -41.59 12.60
N ASN A 573 24.01 -42.32 12.93
CA ASN A 573 23.52 -43.44 12.15
C ASN A 573 22.51 -43.06 11.05
N ASN A 574 22.17 -41.75 10.93
CA ASN A 574 21.19 -41.23 9.99
C ASN A 574 19.84 -41.97 10.04
N THR A 575 19.30 -42.18 11.25
CA THR A 575 17.96 -42.76 11.38
C THR A 575 16.89 -41.88 10.71
N PRO A 576 15.71 -42.40 10.35
CA PRO A 576 14.72 -41.63 9.58
C PRO A 576 14.42 -40.23 10.15
N TRP A 577 14.17 -40.12 11.45
CA TRP A 577 13.89 -38.83 12.09
C TRP A 577 15.15 -37.95 12.22
N ALA A 578 16.32 -38.54 12.42
CA ALA A 578 17.59 -37.80 12.49
C ALA A 578 17.95 -37.15 11.14
N THR A 579 17.53 -37.73 10.01
CA THR A 579 17.77 -37.17 8.67
C THR A 579 17.09 -35.80 8.49
N HIS A 580 15.97 -35.54 9.17
CA HIS A 580 15.32 -34.23 9.15
C HIS A 580 16.17 -33.12 9.79
N ILE A 581 17.00 -33.47 10.79
CA ILE A 581 17.89 -32.52 11.46
C ILE A 581 19.16 -32.25 10.62
N THR A 582 19.68 -33.28 9.93
CA THR A 582 20.96 -33.23 9.21
C THR A 582 20.80 -32.86 7.72
N SER A 583 19.59 -32.80 7.21
CA SER A 583 19.28 -32.50 5.80
C SER A 583 19.71 -31.10 5.42
N LYS A 584 20.31 -30.98 4.22
CA LYS A 584 20.63 -29.69 3.58
C LYS A 584 19.37 -28.98 2.99
N TYR A 585 18.24 -29.65 2.97
CA TYR A 585 16.99 -29.19 2.34
C TYR A 585 15.95 -28.76 3.39
N GLU A 586 16.33 -28.05 4.44
CA GLU A 586 15.42 -27.47 5.46
C GLU A 586 14.17 -28.34 5.79
N SER A 587 14.34 -29.64 5.96
CA SER A 587 13.24 -30.56 6.26
C SER A 587 12.73 -30.42 7.71
N SER A 588 13.45 -29.69 8.58
CA SER A 588 13.04 -29.32 9.92
C SER A 588 13.35 -27.83 10.22
N ARG A 589 12.60 -27.23 11.15
CA ARG A 589 12.86 -25.89 11.67
C ARG A 589 13.19 -25.96 13.16
N LYS A 590 14.36 -25.46 13.54
CA LYS A 590 14.75 -25.39 14.95
C LYS A 590 13.91 -24.34 15.68
N ILE A 591 13.34 -24.73 16.83
CA ILE A 591 12.57 -23.84 17.71
C ILE A 591 13.46 -23.41 18.87
N PRO A 592 13.57 -22.09 19.15
CA PRO A 592 14.36 -21.60 20.26
C PRO A 592 13.82 -22.10 21.60
N LEU A 593 14.67 -22.71 22.41
CA LEU A 593 14.38 -23.06 23.78
C LEU A 593 14.78 -21.91 24.72
N LYS A 594 14.16 -21.85 25.88
CA LYS A 594 14.50 -20.85 26.90
C LYS A 594 15.96 -21.01 27.31
N GLN A 595 16.78 -19.98 27.11
CA GLN A 595 18.14 -19.94 27.67
C GLN A 595 18.03 -19.49 29.13
N HIS A 596 18.60 -20.29 30.06
CA HIS A 596 18.79 -19.93 31.46
C HIS A 596 20.11 -19.21 31.67
#